data_454f39915be5bbb48fb2e0f96f55b2d6
#
_entry.id   454f39915be5bbb48fb2e0f96f55b2d6
#
_cell.length_a   1.000
_cell.length_b   1.000
_cell.length_c   1.000
_cell.angle_alpha   90.00
_cell.angle_beta   90.00
_cell.angle_gamma   90.00
#
_symmetry.space_group_name_H-M   'P 1'
#
loop_
_entity.id
_entity.type
_entity.pdbx_description
1 polymer ?
#
loop_
_entity_poly.entity_id
_entity_poly.type
_entity_poly.pdbx_seq_one_letter_code
_entity_poly.pdbx_strand_id
1 'polypeptide(L)'
;MKVTLDEVAARAGVSLATVSRVLGRRGAVAESTRAKVLEAMSELGYSRSTLLHDAPRRLVAVSAPGNPEHWQVQVCTRVAKALQDHDLLVTRPLVETDPEPLQTAIEAGAVALVTTTMTSLNTEIPCIRVAEQSATEEVSEAGTEVIAARLDLGGGMTTAFEHLRAIGHRRIGLICNDSGELAVQLIRRFLAEHPARNLGLNLEDWISRVPKSFSGGSRAVLELKDATCTAVIVQSALQLHGALHGLRNRHLQVPRDMSVVGFGDSPTMKFTGPPATVLGLDVEGLSNALIDATLQTLRISTTGLPSVPPVFRPRLVARTSTTAARQ
;
A
#
# COMPACT_ATOMS: atom_id res chain seq x y z
N MET A 1 -16.89 43.34 -3.69
CA MET A 1 -16.72 43.18 -2.23
C MET A 1 -16.89 41.70 -1.90
N LYS A 2 -15.98 41.08 -1.15
CA LYS A 2 -16.09 39.65 -0.74
C LYS A 2 -17.01 39.58 0.47
N VAL A 3 -18.06 38.78 0.38
CA VAL A 3 -18.98 38.54 1.51
C VAL A 3 -18.28 37.67 2.55
N THR A 4 -18.34 38.06 3.82
CA THR A 4 -17.69 37.40 4.96
C THR A 4 -18.68 36.53 5.75
N LEU A 5 -18.17 35.63 6.58
CA LEU A 5 -19.02 34.84 7.49
C LEU A 5 -19.76 35.69 8.53
N ASP A 6 -19.18 36.81 8.90
CA ASP A 6 -19.82 37.76 9.83
C ASP A 6 -21.03 38.42 9.16
N GLU A 7 -20.96 38.73 7.89
CA GLU A 7 -22.10 39.28 7.12
C GLU A 7 -23.21 38.24 6.94
N VAL A 8 -22.85 36.95 6.72
CA VAL A 8 -23.82 35.86 6.69
C VAL A 8 -24.48 35.66 8.08
N ALA A 9 -23.69 35.71 9.16
CA ALA A 9 -24.18 35.60 10.51
C ALA A 9 -25.16 36.75 10.87
N ALA A 10 -24.78 37.98 10.53
CA ALA A 10 -25.61 39.16 10.70
C ALA A 10 -26.92 39.07 9.89
N ARG A 11 -26.84 38.61 8.61
CA ARG A 11 -27.99 38.48 7.72
C ARG A 11 -28.95 37.37 8.18
N ALA A 12 -28.39 36.25 8.68
CA ALA A 12 -29.19 35.12 9.21
C ALA A 12 -29.72 35.34 10.64
N GLY A 13 -29.26 36.40 11.33
CA GLY A 13 -29.63 36.66 12.71
C GLY A 13 -29.12 35.62 13.71
N VAL A 14 -27.93 35.04 13.48
CA VAL A 14 -27.31 34.03 14.31
C VAL A 14 -25.85 34.36 14.65
N SER A 15 -25.26 33.64 15.60
CA SER A 15 -23.84 33.86 15.91
C SER A 15 -22.93 33.21 14.82
N LEU A 16 -21.72 33.77 14.67
CA LEU A 16 -20.68 33.21 13.80
C LEU A 16 -20.41 31.72 14.09
N ALA A 17 -20.44 31.33 15.38
CA ALA A 17 -20.30 29.95 15.80
C ALA A 17 -21.44 29.05 15.29
N THR A 18 -22.67 29.60 15.18
CA THR A 18 -23.81 28.87 14.63
C THR A 18 -23.67 28.69 13.11
N VAL A 19 -23.23 29.71 12.39
CA VAL A 19 -22.94 29.62 10.95
C VAL A 19 -21.84 28.56 10.71
N SER A 20 -20.77 28.58 11.49
CA SER A 20 -19.68 27.59 11.40
C SER A 20 -20.17 26.16 11.67
N ARG A 21 -21.06 25.93 12.63
CA ARG A 21 -21.65 24.60 12.89
C ARG A 21 -22.54 24.12 11.74
N VAL A 22 -23.36 25.00 11.17
CA VAL A 22 -24.19 24.69 10.00
C VAL A 22 -23.32 24.28 8.81
N LEU A 23 -22.25 25.00 8.55
CA LEU A 23 -21.31 24.73 7.47
C LEU A 23 -20.45 23.48 7.72
N GLY A 24 -19.98 23.28 8.94
CA GLY A 24 -19.12 22.16 9.32
C GLY A 24 -19.85 20.82 9.53
N ARG A 25 -21.20 20.80 9.46
CA ARG A 25 -22.05 19.66 9.81
C ARG A 25 -21.73 19.06 11.21
N ARG A 26 -21.15 19.87 12.09
CA ARG A 26 -20.76 19.45 13.45
C ARG A 26 -21.81 19.93 14.47
N GLY A 27 -22.45 19.00 15.17
CA GLY A 27 -23.45 19.28 16.21
C GLY A 27 -24.88 19.43 15.68
N ALA A 28 -25.86 19.25 16.58
CA ALA A 28 -27.28 19.40 16.28
C ALA A 28 -27.62 20.90 16.17
N VAL A 29 -27.96 21.36 14.98
CA VAL A 29 -28.52 22.68 14.73
C VAL A 29 -29.97 22.48 14.26
N ALA A 30 -30.92 23.24 14.85
CA ALA A 30 -32.33 23.18 14.48
C ALA A 30 -32.52 23.44 12.98
N GLU A 31 -33.38 22.70 12.31
CA GLU A 31 -33.61 22.76 10.87
C GLU A 31 -34.02 24.17 10.42
N SER A 32 -34.83 24.86 11.22
CA SER A 32 -35.21 26.26 10.99
C SER A 32 -34.01 27.23 11.01
N THR A 33 -33.03 26.99 11.88
CA THR A 33 -31.81 27.79 11.93
C THR A 33 -30.90 27.49 10.75
N ARG A 34 -30.82 26.21 10.35
CA ARG A 34 -30.09 25.79 9.16
C ARG A 34 -30.66 26.45 7.89
N ALA A 35 -31.99 26.44 7.73
CA ALA A 35 -32.66 27.08 6.60
C ALA A 35 -32.34 28.57 6.51
N LYS A 36 -32.42 29.32 7.63
CA LYS A 36 -32.09 30.78 7.66
C LYS A 36 -30.64 31.07 7.23
N VAL A 37 -29.69 30.23 7.66
CA VAL A 37 -28.28 30.39 7.28
C VAL A 37 -28.08 30.15 5.79
N LEU A 38 -28.70 29.09 5.24
CA LEU A 38 -28.59 28.76 3.81
C LEU A 38 -29.25 29.84 2.92
N GLU A 39 -30.38 30.37 3.36
CA GLU A 39 -31.08 31.46 2.69
C GLU A 39 -30.23 32.75 2.66
N ALA A 40 -29.67 33.15 3.81
CA ALA A 40 -28.77 34.28 3.92
C ALA A 40 -27.50 34.11 3.04
N MET A 41 -26.97 32.93 2.95
CA MET A 41 -25.85 32.62 2.05
C MET A 41 -26.23 32.79 0.58
N SER A 42 -27.42 32.31 0.18
CA SER A 42 -27.93 32.45 -1.19
C SER A 42 -28.17 33.92 -1.57
N GLU A 43 -28.80 34.70 -0.68
CA GLU A 43 -29.08 36.09 -0.90
C GLU A 43 -27.82 36.98 -1.06
N LEU A 44 -26.79 36.67 -0.25
CA LEU A 44 -25.51 37.38 -0.29
C LEU A 44 -24.56 36.87 -1.39
N GLY A 45 -24.97 35.85 -2.13
CA GLY A 45 -24.09 35.18 -3.11
C GLY A 45 -22.89 34.49 -2.46
N TYR A 46 -23.01 34.14 -1.18
CA TYR A 46 -21.98 33.47 -0.43
C TYR A 46 -21.95 32.00 -0.79
N SER A 47 -21.00 31.57 -1.60
CA SER A 47 -20.83 30.16 -1.93
C SER A 47 -19.79 29.51 -1.02
N ARG A 48 -20.02 28.24 -0.71
CA ARG A 48 -19.06 27.43 0.08
C ARG A 48 -17.67 27.37 -0.58
N SER A 49 -17.61 27.58 -1.89
CA SER A 49 -16.34 27.70 -2.62
C SER A 49 -15.52 28.93 -2.19
N THR A 50 -16.17 29.99 -1.68
CA THR A 50 -15.49 31.21 -1.20
C THR A 50 -14.76 30.97 0.13
N LEU A 51 -15.29 30.10 1.02
CA LEU A 51 -14.60 29.67 2.24
C LEU A 51 -13.37 28.80 1.97
N LEU A 52 -13.34 28.12 0.85
CA LEU A 52 -12.25 27.24 0.46
C LEU A 52 -11.00 28.01 -0.01
N HIS A 53 -11.07 29.34 -0.08
CA HIS A 53 -10.01 30.19 -0.63
C HIS A 53 -9.24 31.04 0.39
N ASP A 54 -9.65 31.08 1.67
CA ASP A 54 -9.02 31.99 2.64
C ASP A 54 -7.95 31.36 3.56
N ALA A 55 -7.81 30.04 3.59
CA ALA A 55 -6.57 29.40 4.04
C ALA A 55 -6.02 28.59 2.87
N PRO A 56 -4.74 28.76 2.48
CA PRO A 56 -4.17 27.92 1.44
C PRO A 56 -4.24 26.46 1.92
N ARG A 57 -5.18 25.70 1.34
CA ARG A 57 -5.26 24.28 1.62
C ARG A 57 -3.93 23.67 1.23
N ARG A 58 -3.28 23.02 2.19
CA ARG A 58 -2.01 22.35 1.92
C ARG A 58 -2.27 21.18 0.96
N LEU A 59 -1.55 21.17 -0.14
CA LEU A 59 -1.59 20.08 -1.10
C LEU A 59 -0.63 18.97 -0.65
N VAL A 60 -1.12 17.75 -0.56
CA VAL A 60 -0.32 16.55 -0.27
C VAL A 60 -0.37 15.62 -1.48
N ALA A 61 0.80 15.19 -1.93
CA ALA A 61 0.91 14.17 -2.97
C ALA A 61 0.84 12.78 -2.32
N VAL A 62 -0.08 11.92 -2.77
CA VAL A 62 -0.18 10.52 -2.32
C VAL A 62 0.10 9.62 -3.51
N SER A 63 1.13 8.79 -3.43
CA SER A 63 1.67 8.07 -4.56
C SER A 63 1.85 6.57 -4.27
N ALA A 64 1.69 5.77 -5.31
CA ALA A 64 2.09 4.37 -5.36
C ALA A 64 3.09 4.16 -6.51
N PRO A 65 3.87 3.06 -6.52
CA PRO A 65 4.68 2.69 -7.69
C PRO A 65 3.81 2.55 -8.94
N GLY A 66 4.38 2.73 -10.10
CA GLY A 66 3.64 2.73 -11.36
C GLY A 66 2.93 1.41 -11.71
N ASN A 67 3.46 0.29 -11.25
CA ASN A 67 2.77 -1.01 -11.31
C ASN A 67 2.50 -1.53 -9.88
N PRO A 68 1.53 -0.91 -9.15
CA PRO A 68 1.33 -1.18 -7.74
C PRO A 68 0.69 -2.53 -7.50
N GLU A 69 0.99 -3.14 -6.36
CA GLU A 69 0.20 -4.22 -5.81
C GLU A 69 -1.13 -3.69 -5.26
N HIS A 70 -2.13 -4.54 -5.19
CA HIS A 70 -3.46 -4.15 -4.72
C HIS A 70 -3.45 -3.48 -3.32
N TRP A 71 -2.62 -3.99 -2.40
CA TRP A 71 -2.48 -3.42 -1.07
C TRP A 71 -1.95 -1.98 -1.09
N GLN A 72 -1.04 -1.65 -2.03
CA GLN A 72 -0.51 -0.28 -2.19
C GLN A 72 -1.60 0.69 -2.63
N VAL A 73 -2.43 0.26 -3.59
CA VAL A 73 -3.59 1.05 -4.04
C VAL A 73 -4.59 1.26 -2.91
N GLN A 74 -4.86 0.23 -2.12
CA GLN A 74 -5.76 0.33 -0.96
C GLN A 74 -5.22 1.29 0.09
N VAL A 75 -3.94 1.17 0.46
CA VAL A 75 -3.28 2.08 1.42
C VAL A 75 -3.37 3.52 0.93
N CYS A 76 -2.93 3.81 -0.29
CA CYS A 76 -2.99 5.16 -0.86
C CYS A 76 -4.41 5.72 -0.92
N THR A 77 -5.41 4.87 -1.20
CA THR A 77 -6.82 5.28 -1.23
C THR A 77 -7.34 5.65 0.16
N ARG A 78 -7.01 4.85 1.19
CA ARG A 78 -7.39 5.14 2.58
C ARG A 78 -6.70 6.38 3.10
N VAL A 79 -5.39 6.52 2.86
CA VAL A 79 -4.62 7.70 3.23
C VAL A 79 -5.20 8.96 2.59
N ALA A 80 -5.41 8.95 1.27
CA ALA A 80 -5.97 10.10 0.56
C ALA A 80 -7.33 10.53 1.11
N LYS A 81 -8.22 9.56 1.40
CA LYS A 81 -9.53 9.86 1.98
C LYS A 81 -9.41 10.48 3.37
N ALA A 82 -8.58 9.89 4.24
CA ALA A 82 -8.39 10.41 5.59
C ALA A 82 -7.78 11.82 5.58
N LEU A 83 -6.79 12.10 4.73
CA LEU A 83 -6.21 13.43 4.60
C LEU A 83 -7.22 14.47 4.10
N GLN A 84 -8.13 14.09 3.21
CA GLN A 84 -9.24 14.96 2.78
C GLN A 84 -10.23 15.26 3.93
N ASP A 85 -10.45 14.31 4.84
CA ASP A 85 -11.28 14.53 6.04
C ASP A 85 -10.63 15.53 7.01
N HIS A 86 -9.31 15.79 6.89
CA HIS A 86 -8.55 16.82 7.60
C HIS A 86 -8.37 18.12 6.80
N ASP A 87 -9.25 18.40 5.82
CA ASP A 87 -9.23 19.59 4.97
C ASP A 87 -7.94 19.77 4.12
N LEU A 88 -7.20 18.69 3.87
CA LEU A 88 -6.05 18.70 2.96
C LEU A 88 -6.52 18.46 1.52
N LEU A 89 -5.88 19.14 0.57
CA LEU A 89 -5.99 18.76 -0.84
C LEU A 89 -5.09 17.58 -1.11
N VAL A 90 -5.55 16.62 -1.90
CA VAL A 90 -4.77 15.44 -2.23
C VAL A 90 -4.67 15.28 -3.73
N THR A 91 -3.45 15.23 -4.24
CA THR A 91 -3.17 14.77 -5.62
C THR A 91 -2.59 13.37 -5.58
N ARG A 92 -2.76 12.61 -6.66
CA ARG A 92 -2.27 11.24 -6.81
C ARG A 92 -1.36 11.13 -8.04
N PRO A 93 -0.13 11.63 -7.99
CA PRO A 93 0.82 11.35 -9.04
C PRO A 93 1.18 9.86 -9.01
N LEU A 94 1.24 9.24 -10.18
CA LEU A 94 1.88 7.94 -10.32
C LEU A 94 3.39 8.19 -10.35
N VAL A 95 4.11 7.70 -9.35
CA VAL A 95 5.57 7.70 -9.36
C VAL A 95 6.01 6.37 -9.94
N GLU A 96 6.14 6.32 -11.24
CA GLU A 96 6.98 5.33 -11.88
C GLU A 96 8.43 5.83 -11.92
N THR A 97 9.28 5.12 -12.56
CA THR A 97 10.68 5.47 -12.88
C THR A 97 10.89 6.89 -13.44
N ASP A 98 9.81 7.60 -13.75
CA ASP A 98 9.83 8.99 -14.20
C ASP A 98 9.50 9.93 -13.03
N PRO A 99 10.41 10.84 -12.64
CA PRO A 99 10.19 11.83 -11.57
C PRO A 99 9.22 12.96 -11.98
N GLU A 100 8.88 13.07 -13.26
CA GLU A 100 8.10 14.20 -13.79
C GLU A 100 6.74 14.41 -13.07
N PRO A 101 5.92 13.36 -12.77
CA PRO A 101 4.66 13.57 -12.06
C PRO A 101 4.83 14.08 -10.64
N LEU A 102 5.92 13.68 -9.95
CA LEU A 102 6.24 14.16 -8.62
C LEU A 102 6.70 15.62 -8.67
N GLN A 103 7.56 15.96 -9.61
CA GLN A 103 8.02 17.33 -9.82
C GLN A 103 6.85 18.26 -10.13
N THR A 104 5.91 17.83 -10.98
CA THR A 104 4.68 18.55 -11.26
C THR A 104 3.85 18.80 -9.99
N ALA A 105 3.75 17.82 -9.09
CA ALA A 105 3.04 17.98 -7.82
C ALA A 105 3.74 18.99 -6.89
N ILE A 106 5.08 18.98 -6.85
CA ILE A 106 5.88 19.97 -6.08
C ILE A 106 5.68 21.38 -6.65
N GLU A 107 5.76 21.54 -7.94
CA GLU A 107 5.52 22.82 -8.64
C GLU A 107 4.09 23.34 -8.43
N ALA A 108 3.12 22.44 -8.31
CA ALA A 108 1.75 22.76 -7.94
C ALA A 108 1.58 23.14 -6.45
N GLY A 109 2.67 23.15 -5.67
CA GLY A 109 2.68 23.56 -4.28
C GLY A 109 2.42 22.44 -3.28
N ALA A 110 2.71 21.18 -3.62
CA ALA A 110 2.64 20.08 -2.66
C ALA A 110 3.64 20.32 -1.52
N VAL A 111 3.16 20.19 -0.28
CA VAL A 111 3.94 20.42 0.94
C VAL A 111 4.46 19.13 1.59
N ALA A 112 4.00 17.99 1.12
CA ALA A 112 4.48 16.67 1.53
C ALA A 112 4.13 15.62 0.46
N LEU A 113 4.95 14.55 0.42
CA LEU A 113 4.70 13.33 -0.34
C LEU A 113 4.42 12.20 0.64
N VAL A 114 3.36 11.42 0.40
CA VAL A 114 3.10 10.15 1.08
C VAL A 114 3.16 9.03 0.05
N THR A 115 3.99 8.02 0.30
CA THR A 115 4.18 6.96 -0.68
C THR A 115 4.27 5.57 -0.07
N THR A 116 3.84 4.57 -0.83
CA THR A 116 4.06 3.15 -0.54
C THR A 116 5.27 2.56 -1.27
N THR A 117 6.06 3.41 -1.94
CA THR A 117 7.37 3.04 -2.50
C THR A 117 8.35 2.79 -1.35
N MET A 118 9.04 1.66 -1.38
CA MET A 118 9.97 1.27 -0.30
C MET A 118 11.40 1.81 -0.50
N THR A 119 11.70 2.26 -1.70
CA THR A 119 12.99 2.91 -2.00
C THR A 119 12.98 4.37 -1.55
N SER A 120 14.13 4.87 -1.11
CA SER A 120 14.32 6.29 -0.84
C SER A 120 14.08 7.14 -2.08
N LEU A 121 13.41 8.27 -1.88
CA LEU A 121 13.15 9.25 -2.94
C LEU A 121 13.83 10.56 -2.54
N ASN A 122 14.70 11.05 -3.40
CA ASN A 122 15.32 12.36 -3.20
C ASN A 122 14.31 13.46 -3.53
N THR A 123 13.75 14.12 -2.52
CA THR A 123 12.74 15.16 -2.66
C THR A 123 13.06 16.36 -1.79
N GLU A 124 12.67 17.55 -2.25
CA GLU A 124 12.81 18.81 -1.49
C GLU A 124 11.73 18.98 -0.41
N ILE A 125 10.64 18.21 -0.48
CA ILE A 125 9.53 18.22 0.47
C ILE A 125 9.58 16.98 1.37
N PRO A 126 9.00 17.03 2.58
CA PRO A 126 8.88 15.85 3.44
C PRO A 126 8.27 14.65 2.70
N CYS A 127 8.99 13.51 2.72
CA CYS A 127 8.57 12.27 2.14
C CYS A 127 8.24 11.25 3.24
N ILE A 128 6.95 10.98 3.43
CA ILE A 128 6.44 10.00 4.39
C ILE A 128 6.26 8.67 3.65
N ARG A 129 7.00 7.65 4.05
CA ARG A 129 7.01 6.39 3.31
C ARG A 129 7.04 5.15 4.19
N VAL A 130 6.88 4.02 3.54
CA VAL A 130 7.12 2.69 4.08
C VAL A 130 8.54 2.27 3.74
N ALA A 131 9.21 1.56 4.65
CA ALA A 131 10.53 0.97 4.39
C ALA A 131 10.49 -0.55 4.61
N GLU A 132 11.42 -1.27 4.01
CA GLU A 132 11.65 -2.67 4.35
C GLU A 132 12.38 -2.75 5.70
N GLN A 133 12.08 -3.76 6.52
CA GLN A 133 12.63 -3.86 7.88
C GLN A 133 14.15 -4.07 7.88
N SER A 134 14.68 -4.82 6.92
CA SER A 134 16.12 -5.11 6.82
C SER A 134 16.90 -4.00 6.12
N ALA A 135 16.23 -2.99 5.56
CA ALA A 135 16.93 -1.87 4.95
C ALA A 135 17.75 -1.15 6.02
N THR A 136 19.07 -1.19 5.88
CA THR A 136 19.96 -0.28 6.62
C THR A 136 19.53 1.14 6.29
N GLU A 137 19.38 1.97 7.32
CA GLU A 137 18.95 3.35 7.15
C GLU A 137 20.01 4.12 6.35
N GLU A 138 19.88 4.11 5.04
CA GLU A 138 20.40 5.23 4.28
C GLU A 138 19.40 6.37 4.48
N VAL A 139 19.58 7.10 5.59
CA VAL A 139 18.88 8.37 5.81
C VAL A 139 19.28 9.26 4.65
N SER A 140 18.32 9.71 3.87
CA SER A 140 18.57 10.71 2.83
C SER A 140 19.35 11.86 3.45
N GLU A 141 20.48 12.25 2.86
CA GLU A 141 21.30 13.36 3.32
C GLU A 141 20.50 14.67 3.49
N ALA A 142 19.35 14.77 2.81
CA ALA A 142 18.45 15.91 2.87
C ALA A 142 17.59 15.98 4.16
N GLY A 143 17.55 14.92 5.00
CA GLY A 143 16.79 14.93 6.27
C GLY A 143 15.26 15.07 6.12
N THR A 144 14.73 14.92 4.91
CA THR A 144 13.31 15.12 4.59
C THR A 144 12.49 13.83 4.65
N GLU A 145 13.12 12.67 4.85
CA GLU A 145 12.42 11.39 4.89
C GLU A 145 11.86 11.06 6.28
N VAL A 146 10.61 10.61 6.30
CA VAL A 146 9.91 10.08 7.47
C VAL A 146 9.48 8.63 7.18
N ILE A 147 10.10 7.68 7.86
CA ILE A 147 9.68 6.27 7.79
C ILE A 147 8.49 6.10 8.73
N ALA A 148 7.30 6.03 8.18
CA ALA A 148 6.05 5.88 8.94
C ALA A 148 5.83 4.45 9.42
N ALA A 149 6.31 3.47 8.67
CA ALA A 149 6.16 2.04 8.97
C ALA A 149 7.27 1.23 8.30
N ARG A 150 7.54 0.04 8.87
CA ARG A 150 8.44 -0.94 8.26
C ARG A 150 7.67 -2.20 7.88
N LEU A 151 8.02 -2.80 6.74
CA LEU A 151 7.49 -4.09 6.29
C LEU A 151 8.51 -5.20 6.52
N ASP A 152 8.14 -6.22 7.28
CA ASP A 152 8.94 -7.43 7.44
C ASP A 152 8.59 -8.44 6.33
N LEU A 153 9.02 -8.12 5.12
CA LEU A 153 8.79 -8.99 3.96
C LEU A 153 9.53 -10.32 4.11
N GLY A 154 10.74 -10.29 4.71
CA GLY A 154 11.53 -11.49 4.98
C GLY A 154 10.82 -12.46 5.91
N GLY A 155 10.28 -11.98 7.03
CA GLY A 155 9.48 -12.80 7.94
C GLY A 155 8.21 -13.35 7.28
N GLY A 156 7.58 -12.57 6.41
CA GLY A 156 6.44 -13.05 5.61
C GLY A 156 6.83 -14.18 4.66
N MET A 157 7.90 -14.02 3.89
CA MET A 157 8.41 -15.06 2.98
C MET A 157 8.82 -16.33 3.74
N THR A 158 9.48 -16.17 4.90
CA THR A 158 9.80 -17.27 5.80
C THR A 158 8.54 -18.05 6.19
N THR A 159 7.46 -17.35 6.56
CA THR A 159 6.18 -17.97 6.93
C THR A 159 5.60 -18.80 5.79
N ALA A 160 5.63 -18.30 4.55
CA ALA A 160 5.16 -19.05 3.38
C ALA A 160 6.01 -20.30 3.11
N PHE A 161 7.33 -20.15 3.21
CA PHE A 161 8.27 -21.24 3.02
C PHE A 161 8.09 -22.34 4.10
N GLU A 162 7.97 -21.93 5.36
CA GLU A 162 7.73 -22.86 6.49
C GLU A 162 6.40 -23.60 6.35
N HIS A 163 5.34 -22.93 5.93
CA HIS A 163 4.05 -23.54 5.65
C HIS A 163 4.20 -24.67 4.62
N LEU A 164 4.83 -24.39 3.48
CA LEU A 164 5.04 -25.39 2.43
C LEU A 164 5.92 -26.56 2.91
N ARG A 165 6.95 -26.24 3.69
CA ARG A 165 7.83 -27.26 4.30
C ARG A 165 7.08 -28.15 5.30
N ALA A 166 6.23 -27.55 6.13
CA ALA A 166 5.44 -28.28 7.13
C ALA A 166 4.50 -29.31 6.50
N ILE A 167 3.95 -29.00 5.31
CA ILE A 167 3.11 -29.92 4.54
C ILE A 167 3.92 -30.82 3.57
N GLY A 168 5.24 -30.90 3.75
CA GLY A 168 6.10 -31.92 3.13
C GLY A 168 6.82 -31.50 1.86
N HIS A 169 6.59 -30.26 1.33
CA HIS A 169 7.32 -29.82 0.15
C HIS A 169 8.82 -29.64 0.43
N ARG A 170 9.66 -30.11 -0.48
CA ARG A 170 11.12 -29.97 -0.41
C ARG A 170 11.67 -29.12 -1.55
N ARG A 171 11.06 -29.19 -2.72
CA ARG A 171 11.41 -28.42 -3.92
C ARG A 171 10.38 -27.32 -4.09
N ILE A 172 10.73 -26.12 -3.59
CA ILE A 172 9.87 -24.95 -3.53
C ILE A 172 10.48 -23.88 -4.40
N GLY A 173 9.82 -23.54 -5.49
CA GLY A 173 10.25 -22.48 -6.41
C GLY A 173 9.81 -21.10 -5.95
N LEU A 174 10.52 -20.07 -6.45
CA LEU A 174 10.17 -18.68 -6.28
C LEU A 174 9.98 -18.01 -7.66
N ILE A 175 8.84 -17.36 -7.86
CA ILE A 175 8.64 -16.44 -8.98
C ILE A 175 8.71 -15.03 -8.43
N CYS A 176 9.70 -14.26 -8.88
CA CYS A 176 9.89 -12.88 -8.49
C CYS A 176 10.01 -11.96 -9.70
N ASN A 177 9.88 -10.65 -9.46
CA ASN A 177 10.12 -9.65 -10.50
C ASN A 177 11.58 -9.70 -10.94
N ASP A 178 11.87 -9.31 -12.17
CA ASP A 178 13.23 -9.17 -12.70
C ASP A 178 14.09 -8.19 -11.87
N SER A 179 13.46 -7.16 -11.26
CA SER A 179 14.06 -6.28 -10.25
C SER A 179 13.96 -6.82 -8.82
N GLY A 180 13.54 -8.06 -8.63
CA GLY A 180 13.18 -8.66 -7.34
C GLY A 180 14.37 -9.14 -6.51
N GLU A 181 15.51 -8.47 -6.56
CA GLU A 181 16.71 -8.83 -5.78
C GLU A 181 16.42 -8.95 -4.29
N LEU A 182 15.57 -8.07 -3.73
CA LEU A 182 15.19 -8.13 -2.33
C LEU A 182 14.56 -9.48 -1.95
N ALA A 183 13.60 -9.99 -2.74
CA ALA A 183 12.96 -11.28 -2.45
C ALA A 183 13.96 -12.44 -2.47
N VAL A 184 14.92 -12.38 -3.40
CA VAL A 184 15.99 -13.37 -3.53
C VAL A 184 16.95 -13.30 -2.33
N GLN A 185 17.38 -12.10 -1.95
CA GLN A 185 18.26 -11.88 -0.79
C GLN A 185 17.61 -12.39 0.50
N LEU A 186 16.31 -12.12 0.69
CA LEU A 186 15.57 -12.55 1.88
C LEU A 186 15.52 -14.09 1.96
N ILE A 187 15.29 -14.77 0.85
CA ILE A 187 15.31 -16.25 0.83
C ILE A 187 16.72 -16.81 1.03
N ARG A 188 17.73 -16.24 0.40
CA ARG A 188 19.13 -16.61 0.62
C ARG A 188 19.53 -16.47 2.09
N ARG A 189 19.17 -15.33 2.69
CA ARG A 189 19.41 -15.07 4.11
C ARG A 189 18.68 -16.10 4.99
N PHE A 190 17.39 -16.32 4.75
CA PHE A 190 16.62 -17.33 5.49
C PHE A 190 17.28 -18.71 5.44
N LEU A 191 17.75 -19.15 4.28
CA LEU A 191 18.39 -20.46 4.13
C LEU A 191 19.79 -20.52 4.74
N ALA A 192 20.52 -19.41 4.73
CA ALA A 192 21.80 -19.30 5.42
C ALA A 192 21.64 -19.38 6.94
N GLU A 193 20.61 -18.75 7.48
CA GLU A 193 20.27 -18.79 8.92
C GLU A 193 19.69 -20.15 9.36
N HIS A 194 19.26 -21.00 8.41
CA HIS A 194 18.66 -22.30 8.68
C HIS A 194 19.32 -23.44 7.85
N PRO A 195 20.62 -23.69 8.02
CA PRO A 195 21.37 -24.61 7.16
C PRO A 195 20.83 -26.06 7.19
N ALA A 196 20.25 -26.51 8.30
CA ALA A 196 19.58 -27.83 8.38
C ALA A 196 18.35 -27.95 7.46
N ARG A 197 17.81 -26.83 7.00
CA ARG A 197 16.69 -26.76 6.04
C ARG A 197 17.17 -26.64 4.59
N ASN A 198 18.43 -26.31 4.41
CA ASN A 198 19.08 -26.21 3.11
C ASN A 198 19.64 -27.59 2.71
N LEU A 199 18.84 -28.40 2.05
CA LEU A 199 19.14 -29.81 1.68
C LEU A 199 20.28 -29.96 0.62
N GLY A 200 21.25 -29.05 0.57
CA GLY A 200 22.31 -29.04 -0.43
C GLY A 200 21.85 -28.63 -1.82
N LEU A 201 20.70 -27.98 -1.90
CA LEU A 201 20.06 -27.60 -3.14
C LEU A 201 20.58 -26.24 -3.63
N ASN A 202 20.89 -26.13 -4.90
CA ASN A 202 21.21 -24.87 -5.53
C ASN A 202 19.90 -24.07 -5.71
N LEU A 203 19.68 -23.07 -4.87
CA LEU A 203 18.49 -22.22 -4.91
C LEU A 203 18.27 -21.51 -6.23
N GLU A 204 19.35 -21.17 -6.93
CA GLU A 204 19.27 -20.45 -8.21
C GLU A 204 18.46 -21.23 -9.25
N ASP A 205 18.50 -22.58 -9.18
CA ASP A 205 17.73 -23.44 -10.09
C ASP A 205 16.22 -23.35 -9.87
N TRP A 206 15.79 -22.75 -8.73
CA TRP A 206 14.38 -22.65 -8.33
C TRP A 206 13.91 -21.21 -8.20
N ILE A 207 14.69 -20.25 -8.65
CA ILE A 207 14.32 -18.85 -8.69
C ILE A 207 14.12 -18.42 -10.13
N SER A 208 12.90 -18.10 -10.50
CA SER A 208 12.57 -17.52 -11.80
C SER A 208 12.34 -16.01 -11.68
N ARG A 209 13.24 -15.22 -12.26
CA ARG A 209 13.12 -13.77 -12.37
C ARG A 209 12.46 -13.42 -13.70
N VAL A 210 11.29 -12.84 -13.64
CA VAL A 210 10.49 -12.52 -14.82
C VAL A 210 9.80 -11.16 -14.65
N PRO A 211 9.47 -10.46 -15.75
CA PRO A 211 8.70 -9.25 -15.67
C PRO A 211 7.43 -9.43 -14.81
N LYS A 212 7.04 -8.39 -14.08
CA LYS A 212 5.79 -8.34 -13.30
C LYS A 212 4.61 -8.32 -14.25
N SER A 213 4.33 -9.44 -14.89
CA SER A 213 3.30 -9.60 -15.90
C SER A 213 2.59 -10.96 -15.77
N PHE A 214 1.39 -11.04 -16.33
CA PHE A 214 0.63 -12.28 -16.42
C PHE A 214 1.41 -13.36 -17.22
N SER A 215 1.98 -12.99 -18.38
CA SER A 215 2.77 -13.90 -19.21
C SER A 215 4.07 -14.36 -18.52
N GLY A 216 4.72 -13.46 -17.76
CA GLY A 216 5.88 -13.78 -16.94
C GLY A 216 5.56 -14.87 -15.92
N GLY A 217 4.49 -14.72 -15.15
CA GLY A 217 4.05 -15.73 -14.19
C GLY A 217 3.67 -17.05 -14.83
N SER A 218 2.97 -17.01 -15.98
CA SER A 218 2.59 -18.22 -16.71
C SER A 218 3.78 -19.03 -17.24
N ARG A 219 4.82 -18.36 -17.75
CA ARG A 219 6.04 -19.02 -18.21
C ARG A 219 6.84 -19.56 -17.04
N ALA A 220 7.12 -18.73 -16.04
CA ALA A 220 7.96 -19.07 -14.90
C ALA A 220 7.47 -20.31 -14.13
N VAL A 221 6.16 -20.44 -13.91
CA VAL A 221 5.62 -21.59 -13.19
C VAL A 221 5.85 -22.91 -13.93
N LEU A 222 5.84 -22.87 -15.26
CA LEU A 222 6.08 -24.07 -16.09
C LEU A 222 7.57 -24.46 -16.10
N GLU A 223 8.47 -23.47 -16.16
CA GLU A 223 9.90 -23.68 -16.03
C GLU A 223 10.23 -24.33 -14.66
N LEU A 224 9.67 -23.81 -13.57
CA LEU A 224 9.83 -24.36 -12.23
C LEU A 224 9.20 -25.76 -12.09
N LYS A 225 8.10 -26.03 -12.79
CA LYS A 225 7.51 -27.37 -12.82
C LYS A 225 8.41 -28.37 -13.55
N ASP A 226 8.98 -27.97 -14.67
CA ASP A 226 9.92 -28.77 -15.43
C ASP A 226 11.23 -29.01 -14.62
N ALA A 227 11.63 -28.05 -13.77
CA ALA A 227 12.69 -28.17 -12.76
C ALA A 227 12.27 -28.99 -11.53
N THR A 228 11.15 -29.73 -11.61
CA THR A 228 10.63 -30.63 -10.57
C THR A 228 10.14 -29.98 -9.28
N CYS A 229 9.89 -28.66 -9.24
CA CYS A 229 9.27 -28.03 -8.09
C CYS A 229 7.87 -28.60 -7.85
N THR A 230 7.54 -28.79 -6.58
CA THR A 230 6.22 -29.29 -6.14
C THR A 230 5.37 -28.20 -5.51
N ALA A 231 5.99 -27.07 -5.21
CA ALA A 231 5.32 -25.87 -4.73
C ALA A 231 6.02 -24.62 -5.25
N VAL A 232 5.31 -23.50 -5.30
CA VAL A 232 5.86 -22.22 -5.73
C VAL A 232 5.31 -21.09 -4.86
N ILE A 233 6.18 -20.12 -4.55
CA ILE A 233 5.82 -18.82 -3.95
C ILE A 233 5.90 -17.77 -5.05
N VAL A 234 4.89 -16.95 -5.20
CA VAL A 234 4.77 -15.95 -6.27
C VAL A 234 4.69 -14.55 -5.68
N GLN A 235 5.63 -13.68 -6.06
CA GLN A 235 5.81 -12.37 -5.42
C GLN A 235 4.70 -11.36 -5.76
N SER A 236 4.02 -11.46 -6.89
CA SER A 236 2.99 -10.50 -7.28
C SER A 236 1.66 -11.15 -7.65
N ALA A 237 0.56 -10.40 -7.42
CA ALA A 237 -0.78 -10.86 -7.75
C ALA A 237 -0.95 -11.13 -9.25
N LEU A 238 -0.36 -10.30 -10.11
CA LEU A 238 -0.46 -10.45 -11.56
C LEU A 238 0.29 -11.71 -12.05
N GLN A 239 1.50 -11.96 -11.52
CA GLN A 239 2.25 -13.18 -11.81
C GLN A 239 1.53 -14.43 -11.27
N LEU A 240 0.86 -14.33 -10.10
CA LEU A 240 0.07 -15.43 -9.53
C LEU A 240 -1.08 -15.84 -10.43
N HIS A 241 -1.84 -14.88 -10.96
CA HIS A 241 -2.89 -15.18 -11.94
C HIS A 241 -2.32 -15.85 -13.20
N GLY A 242 -1.16 -15.37 -13.66
CA GLY A 242 -0.43 -15.99 -14.78
C GLY A 242 -0.01 -17.42 -14.46
N ALA A 243 0.56 -17.67 -13.29
CA ALA A 243 1.00 -18.99 -12.86
C ALA A 243 -0.17 -19.98 -12.79
N LEU A 244 -1.29 -19.62 -12.17
CA LEU A 244 -2.49 -20.44 -12.12
C LEU A 244 -3.04 -20.73 -13.52
N HIS A 245 -3.00 -19.75 -14.42
CA HIS A 245 -3.41 -19.92 -15.82
C HIS A 245 -2.45 -20.87 -16.57
N GLY A 246 -1.13 -20.70 -16.43
CA GLY A 246 -0.12 -21.54 -17.08
C GLY A 246 -0.26 -23.00 -16.69
N LEU A 247 -0.44 -23.29 -15.39
CA LEU A 247 -0.67 -24.63 -14.90
C LEU A 247 -1.95 -25.24 -15.48
N ARG A 248 -3.05 -24.48 -15.48
CA ARG A 248 -4.32 -24.95 -16.05
C ARG A 248 -4.25 -25.26 -17.53
N ASN A 249 -3.53 -24.44 -18.31
CA ASN A 249 -3.35 -24.66 -19.75
C ASN A 249 -2.55 -25.95 -20.06
N ARG A 250 -1.68 -26.38 -19.14
CA ARG A 250 -1.00 -27.68 -19.21
C ARG A 250 -1.77 -28.82 -18.53
N HIS A 251 -3.05 -28.61 -18.18
CA HIS A 251 -3.90 -29.57 -17.48
C HIS A 251 -3.33 -29.99 -16.10
N LEU A 252 -2.45 -29.17 -15.51
CA LEU A 252 -1.92 -29.38 -14.18
C LEU A 252 -2.88 -28.80 -13.13
N GLN A 253 -3.18 -29.59 -12.13
CA GLN A 253 -4.13 -29.22 -11.08
C GLN A 253 -3.43 -28.59 -9.88
N VAL A 254 -3.90 -27.41 -9.48
CA VAL A 254 -3.55 -26.79 -8.21
C VAL A 254 -4.60 -27.21 -7.18
N PRO A 255 -4.23 -27.69 -6.01
CA PRO A 255 -2.87 -27.87 -5.49
C PRO A 255 -2.23 -29.23 -5.80
N ARG A 256 -2.95 -30.15 -6.46
CA ARG A 256 -2.56 -31.56 -6.60
C ARG A 256 -1.18 -31.77 -7.25
N ASP A 257 -0.93 -31.08 -8.35
CA ASP A 257 0.31 -31.23 -9.13
C ASP A 257 1.35 -30.16 -8.79
N MET A 258 0.89 -29.03 -8.21
CA MET A 258 1.73 -27.97 -7.67
C MET A 258 0.94 -27.15 -6.65
N SER A 259 1.48 -27.00 -5.43
CA SER A 259 0.99 -26.03 -4.44
C SER A 259 1.45 -24.62 -4.79
N VAL A 260 0.56 -23.63 -4.60
CA VAL A 260 0.85 -22.22 -4.96
C VAL A 260 0.53 -21.31 -3.79
N VAL A 261 1.49 -20.46 -3.41
CA VAL A 261 1.32 -19.38 -2.44
C VAL A 261 1.59 -18.05 -3.12
N GLY A 262 0.71 -17.08 -2.99
CA GLY A 262 0.88 -15.73 -3.54
C GLY A 262 1.25 -14.69 -2.49
N PHE A 263 1.57 -13.48 -2.95
CA PHE A 263 1.74 -12.30 -2.11
C PHE A 263 0.62 -11.28 -2.38
N GLY A 264 0.08 -10.71 -1.31
CA GLY A 264 -1.03 -9.75 -1.36
C GLY A 264 -2.40 -10.42 -1.41
N ASP A 265 -3.25 -10.13 -0.39
CA ASP A 265 -4.62 -10.64 -0.31
C ASP A 265 -5.60 -9.67 -1.00
N SER A 266 -5.57 -9.66 -2.33
CA SER A 266 -6.60 -8.94 -3.09
C SER A 266 -7.93 -9.70 -3.07
N PRO A 267 -9.09 -9.02 -3.23
CA PRO A 267 -10.38 -9.68 -3.30
C PRO A 267 -10.46 -10.79 -4.36
N THR A 268 -9.72 -10.66 -5.46
CA THR A 268 -9.69 -11.65 -6.55
C THR A 268 -9.06 -12.98 -6.14
N MET A 269 -8.21 -13.00 -5.09
CA MET A 269 -7.54 -14.21 -4.61
C MET A 269 -8.51 -15.25 -4.04
N LYS A 270 -9.69 -14.80 -3.60
CA LYS A 270 -10.77 -15.69 -3.12
C LYS A 270 -11.51 -16.38 -4.27
N PHE A 271 -11.42 -15.81 -5.47
CA PHE A 271 -12.15 -16.27 -6.66
C PHE A 271 -11.24 -16.91 -7.70
N THR A 272 -9.96 -17.11 -7.40
CA THR A 272 -9.11 -17.95 -8.25
C THR A 272 -9.58 -19.39 -8.24
N GLY A 273 -9.25 -20.16 -9.23
CA GLY A 273 -9.56 -21.59 -9.28
C GLY A 273 -8.29 -22.44 -9.15
N PRO A 274 -7.98 -22.94 -7.95
CA PRO A 274 -8.65 -22.82 -6.66
C PRO A 274 -8.39 -21.47 -5.95
N PRO A 275 -9.15 -21.13 -4.87
CA PRO A 275 -8.85 -19.99 -4.01
C PRO A 275 -7.42 -20.00 -3.50
N ALA A 276 -6.69 -18.89 -3.74
CA ALA A 276 -5.25 -18.85 -3.50
C ALA A 276 -4.90 -18.61 -2.03
N THR A 277 -4.02 -19.45 -1.48
CA THR A 277 -3.27 -19.19 -0.25
C THR A 277 -2.32 -18.04 -0.49
N VAL A 278 -2.31 -17.04 0.38
CA VAL A 278 -1.53 -15.82 0.17
C VAL A 278 -0.91 -15.28 1.47
N LEU A 279 0.10 -14.45 1.32
CA LEU A 279 0.62 -13.58 2.38
C LEU A 279 -0.15 -12.25 2.34
N GLY A 280 -1.00 -12.00 3.32
CA GLY A 280 -1.79 -10.77 3.46
C GLY A 280 -1.12 -9.75 4.38
N LEU A 281 -1.27 -8.46 4.06
CA LEU A 281 -0.80 -7.33 4.87
C LEU A 281 -1.94 -6.72 5.66
N ASP A 282 -1.64 -6.16 6.82
CA ASP A 282 -2.54 -5.29 7.56
C ASP A 282 -2.59 -3.89 6.90
N VAL A 283 -3.45 -3.78 5.89
CA VAL A 283 -3.64 -2.54 5.14
C VAL A 283 -4.17 -1.41 6.02
N GLU A 284 -5.00 -1.73 7.02
CA GLU A 284 -5.58 -0.73 7.91
C GLU A 284 -4.51 -0.13 8.83
N GLY A 285 -3.78 -0.97 9.55
CA GLY A 285 -2.69 -0.53 10.42
C GLY A 285 -1.62 0.26 9.65
N LEU A 286 -1.24 -0.22 8.45
CA LEU A 286 -0.27 0.45 7.60
C LEU A 286 -0.76 1.84 7.13
N SER A 287 -2.05 1.95 6.77
CA SER A 287 -2.64 3.24 6.39
C SER A 287 -2.66 4.21 7.55
N ASN A 288 -3.04 3.75 8.75
CA ASN A 288 -3.08 4.59 9.95
C ASN A 288 -1.68 5.13 10.29
N ALA A 289 -0.64 4.30 10.22
CA ALA A 289 0.74 4.74 10.45
C ALA A 289 1.17 5.86 9.48
N LEU A 290 0.82 5.75 8.20
CA LEU A 290 1.10 6.79 7.20
C LEU A 290 0.28 8.07 7.43
N ILE A 291 -0.98 7.94 7.82
CA ILE A 291 -1.86 9.08 8.14
C ILE A 291 -1.30 9.84 9.34
N ASP A 292 -1.01 9.14 10.45
CA ASP A 292 -0.51 9.74 11.68
C ASP A 292 0.82 10.45 11.45
N ALA A 293 1.75 9.81 10.73
CA ALA A 293 3.03 10.40 10.36
C ALA A 293 2.86 11.66 9.50
N THR A 294 1.91 11.65 8.56
CA THR A 294 1.63 12.81 7.70
C THR A 294 1.06 13.98 8.51
N LEU A 295 0.05 13.72 9.33
CA LEU A 295 -0.59 14.76 10.13
C LEU A 295 0.38 15.38 11.14
N GLN A 296 1.27 14.58 11.70
CA GLN A 296 2.31 15.08 12.61
C GLN A 296 3.38 15.89 11.86
N THR A 297 3.89 15.40 10.74
CA THR A 297 4.85 16.12 9.90
C THR A 297 4.31 17.49 9.49
N LEU A 298 3.02 17.56 9.18
CA LEU A 298 2.33 18.79 8.84
C LEU A 298 1.91 19.62 10.07
N ARG A 299 2.21 19.17 11.30
CA ARG A 299 1.81 19.80 12.56
C ARG A 299 0.29 20.03 12.70
N ILE A 300 -0.50 19.12 12.15
CA ILE A 300 -1.96 19.11 12.27
C ILE A 300 -2.38 18.32 13.52
N SER A 301 -1.65 17.23 13.83
CA SER A 301 -1.79 16.44 15.04
C SER A 301 -0.65 16.73 16.01
N THR A 302 -0.96 16.73 17.31
CA THR A 302 0.02 16.85 18.41
C THR A 302 0.39 15.49 19.01
N THR A 303 -0.23 14.41 18.53
CA THR A 303 0.09 13.04 18.95
C THR A 303 1.51 12.71 18.50
N GLY A 304 2.42 12.38 19.43
CA GLY A 304 3.80 12.05 19.08
C GLY A 304 3.88 10.79 18.22
N LEU A 305 4.80 10.78 17.24
CA LEU A 305 5.14 9.53 16.54
C LEU A 305 5.84 8.58 17.52
N PRO A 306 5.62 7.27 17.36
CA PRO A 306 6.42 6.30 18.09
C PRO A 306 7.90 6.50 17.77
N SER A 307 8.77 6.40 18.77
CA SER A 307 10.22 6.55 18.59
C SER A 307 10.80 5.51 17.62
N VAL A 308 10.11 4.39 17.44
CA VAL A 308 10.46 3.35 16.48
C VAL A 308 9.25 3.10 15.59
N PRO A 309 9.39 3.16 14.24
CA PRO A 309 8.30 2.89 13.33
C PRO A 309 7.72 1.48 13.56
N PRO A 310 6.38 1.32 13.53
CA PRO A 310 5.75 0.02 13.67
C PRO A 310 6.15 -0.93 12.54
N VAL A 311 6.30 -2.21 12.87
CA VAL A 311 6.67 -3.26 11.91
C VAL A 311 5.45 -4.08 11.54
N PHE A 312 5.17 -4.19 10.24
CA PHE A 312 4.07 -4.98 9.69
C PHE A 312 4.63 -6.21 8.98
N ARG A 313 4.34 -7.38 9.52
CA ARG A 313 4.72 -8.66 8.91
C ARG A 313 3.54 -9.22 8.13
N PRO A 314 3.70 -9.61 6.86
CA PRO A 314 2.68 -10.34 6.11
C PRO A 314 2.30 -11.65 6.82
N ARG A 315 1.00 -11.92 6.92
CA ARG A 315 0.47 -13.14 7.56
C ARG A 315 -0.06 -14.09 6.50
N LEU A 316 0.14 -15.40 6.74
CA LEU A 316 -0.39 -16.41 5.85
C LEU A 316 -1.92 -16.51 5.99
N VAL A 317 -2.61 -16.34 4.88
CA VAL A 317 -4.05 -16.58 4.73
C VAL A 317 -4.21 -17.87 3.96
N ALA A 318 -4.34 -18.97 4.68
CA ALA A 318 -4.46 -20.29 4.08
C ALA A 318 -5.80 -20.47 3.37
N ARG A 319 -5.75 -20.99 2.14
CA ARG A 319 -6.89 -21.37 1.31
C ARG A 319 -6.60 -22.71 0.65
N THR A 320 -7.23 -23.00 -0.49
CA THR A 320 -7.20 -24.34 -1.08
C THR A 320 -6.14 -24.54 -2.18
N SER A 321 -5.25 -23.55 -2.42
CA SER A 321 -4.18 -23.68 -3.41
C SER A 321 -2.92 -24.39 -2.90
N THR A 322 -2.92 -24.87 -1.65
CA THR A 322 -1.83 -25.65 -1.06
C THR A 322 -2.34 -26.97 -0.48
N THR A 323 -1.56 -28.04 -0.60
CA THR A 323 -1.86 -29.36 -0.04
C THR A 323 -0.55 -30.08 0.32
N ALA A 324 -0.64 -31.21 1.03
CA ALA A 324 0.51 -32.03 1.33
C ALA A 324 1.25 -32.47 0.05
N ALA A 325 2.58 -32.45 0.10
CA ALA A 325 3.40 -32.92 -1.01
C ALA A 325 3.14 -34.41 -1.26
N ARG A 326 3.01 -34.78 -2.54
CA ARG A 326 3.02 -36.18 -2.93
C ARG A 326 4.43 -36.76 -2.77
N GLN A 327 4.52 -37.94 -2.21
CA GLN A 327 5.77 -38.71 -2.10
C GLN A 327 6.23 -39.15 -3.47
#